data_cafcdf6e3d833928f20a2ae52c2da57e
#
_entry.id   cafcdf6e3d833928f20a2ae52c2da57e
#
_cell.length_a   1.000
_cell.length_b   1.000
_cell.length_c   1.000
_cell.angle_alpha   90.00
_cell.angle_beta   90.00
_cell.angle_gamma   90.00
#
_symmetry.space_group_name_H-M   'P 1'
#
loop_
_entity.id
_entity.type
_entity.pdbx_description
1 polymer ?
#
loop_
_entity_poly.entity_id
_entity_poly.type
_entity_poly.pdbx_seq_one_letter_code
_entity_poly.pdbx_strand_id
1 'polypeptide(L)'
;MFVKDDVGVPSKTTGFAKLFEIEYRLTFKIVRNKQTGDVFVLHHCGTPAVDPNTLPEDAANATTFSVPVKRVGTDTTVTLAFLEELGLFHKLVIADTSYATSPCLQKLERCGDTTHKASWWGDNETERIAHYDGVDEMSDLFFTSFAIANFTEEVRFSATGDPSLLGRAEWVKFVGAFFNKEPEANRVFRDIERSLVETQTVSYNAQLAAYPSGGAPVIAFMTYTDCSGNPSWCPTIGGVVVKKYYQINRPEYKLEAILKAGCRPLSLSALDSNFHPVWGGPNRIIAVPDVKSLHEALTGVDVLVDETYEPDNTAYTMDTFLSNYEISHGDQDAFPFLRNDKVLRLDATLGKTIYGGTDWYEAGVIRPDVFVAELASYTYDLPDTFPAEMFMRNLATGHLPRVLTWEDAEPRCVCNATGADPVYNACVDSVCIIQDLNTLPSPPSPPSPSPSDDGLSGGEIAGIVIGAVVGALLLLSVIFLVSKEKAGKPVFKPYTEVVKESNYNGAPPQTEAA
;
A
#
# COMPACT_ATOMS: atom_id res chain seq x y z
N MET A 1 -10.43 14.31 25.42
CA MET A 1 -10.95 15.08 24.27
C MET A 1 -10.07 14.72 23.09
N PHE A 2 -10.61 14.12 22.03
CA PHE A 2 -9.80 13.85 20.85
C PHE A 2 -9.38 15.18 20.25
N VAL A 3 -8.07 15.38 20.11
CA VAL A 3 -7.53 16.61 19.54
C VAL A 3 -7.94 16.62 18.08
N LYS A 4 -8.73 17.62 17.68
CA LYS A 4 -8.89 17.93 16.28
C LYS A 4 -7.52 18.40 15.81
N ASP A 5 -6.89 17.63 14.95
CA ASP A 5 -5.68 18.11 14.28
C ASP A 5 -6.03 19.40 13.55
N ASP A 6 -5.24 20.41 13.85
CA ASP A 6 -5.15 21.71 13.21
C ASP A 6 -6.37 22.19 12.42
N VAL A 7 -7.04 23.17 13.05
CA VAL A 7 -7.81 24.23 12.40
C VAL A 7 -8.48 23.81 11.08
N GLY A 8 -9.67 23.22 11.20
CA GLY A 8 -10.56 23.12 10.04
C GLY A 8 -10.71 21.76 9.39
N VAL A 9 -10.26 20.66 10.04
CA VAL A 9 -10.49 19.31 9.51
C VAL A 9 -11.98 18.95 9.59
N PRO A 10 -12.60 18.52 8.47
CA PRO A 10 -13.97 18.04 8.47
C PRO A 10 -14.13 16.85 9.42
N SER A 11 -15.32 16.67 9.95
CA SER A 11 -15.66 15.56 10.86
C SER A 11 -15.46 14.16 10.28
N LYS A 12 -15.08 14.06 9.01
CA LYS A 12 -14.80 12.82 8.25
C LYS A 12 -13.47 12.95 7.53
N THR A 13 -12.56 11.99 7.76
CA THR A 13 -11.18 12.09 7.29
C THR A 13 -10.70 10.89 6.49
N THR A 14 -11.14 10.81 5.25
CA THR A 14 -10.41 10.08 4.22
C THR A 14 -10.37 10.93 2.95
N GLY A 15 -9.18 11.09 2.37
CA GLY A 15 -9.00 11.82 1.12
C GLY A 15 -8.99 10.86 -0.09
N PHE A 16 -8.37 9.71 0.05
CA PHE A 16 -8.10 8.74 -1.01
C PHE A 16 -8.75 7.38 -0.76
N ALA A 17 -8.76 6.90 0.49
CA ALA A 17 -9.36 5.63 0.85
C ALA A 17 -10.88 5.65 0.63
N LYS A 18 -11.38 4.61 -0.04
CA LYS A 18 -12.80 4.44 -0.36
C LYS A 18 -13.49 3.45 0.57
N LEU A 19 -12.72 2.57 1.19
CA LEU A 19 -13.24 1.41 1.90
C LEU A 19 -13.32 1.59 3.42
N PHE A 20 -12.87 2.72 3.97
CA PHE A 20 -13.14 3.05 5.37
C PHE A 20 -13.55 4.51 5.56
N GLU A 21 -14.05 4.81 6.76
CA GLU A 21 -14.42 6.16 7.20
C GLU A 21 -14.22 6.29 8.70
N ILE A 22 -13.73 7.43 9.17
CA ILE A 22 -13.63 7.76 10.59
C ILE A 22 -14.43 9.02 10.85
N GLU A 23 -15.37 8.95 11.80
CA GLU A 23 -16.17 10.08 12.26
C GLU A 23 -15.75 10.43 13.69
N TYR A 24 -15.24 11.65 13.90
CA TYR A 24 -14.78 12.11 15.21
C TYR A 24 -15.90 12.81 15.99
N ARG A 25 -16.07 12.40 17.24
CA ARG A 25 -16.96 13.00 18.24
C ARG A 25 -16.13 13.50 19.42
N LEU A 26 -16.76 14.16 20.38
CA LEU A 26 -16.05 14.78 21.51
C LEU A 26 -15.27 13.76 22.36
N THR A 27 -15.87 12.61 22.67
CA THR A 27 -15.32 11.58 23.57
C THR A 27 -15.13 10.22 22.92
N PHE A 28 -15.53 10.07 21.66
CA PHE A 28 -15.42 8.82 20.93
C PHE A 28 -15.26 9.06 19.42
N LYS A 29 -14.88 8.02 18.70
CA LYS A 29 -14.81 7.96 17.23
C LYS A 29 -15.71 6.82 16.75
N ILE A 30 -16.27 6.96 15.55
CA ILE A 30 -16.94 5.87 14.86
C ILE A 30 -16.09 5.54 13.64
N VAL A 31 -15.64 4.31 13.57
CA VAL A 31 -14.81 3.79 12.46
C VAL A 31 -15.65 2.79 11.68
N ARG A 32 -15.76 2.98 10.38
CA ARG A 32 -16.55 2.10 9.49
C ARG A 32 -15.65 1.46 8.46
N ASN A 33 -15.68 0.14 8.38
CA ASN A 33 -15.12 -0.62 7.26
C ASN A 33 -16.23 -0.84 6.24
N LYS A 34 -16.19 -0.11 5.13
CA LYS A 34 -17.25 -0.15 4.10
C LYS A 34 -17.22 -1.42 3.25
N GLN A 35 -16.08 -2.13 3.21
CA GLN A 35 -15.97 -3.38 2.46
C GLN A 35 -16.68 -4.52 3.20
N THR A 36 -16.57 -4.55 4.51
CA THR A 36 -17.10 -5.63 5.34
C THR A 36 -18.42 -5.27 6.01
N GLY A 37 -18.74 -3.98 6.07
CA GLY A 37 -19.90 -3.42 6.78
C GLY A 37 -19.69 -3.28 8.29
N ASP A 38 -18.48 -3.55 8.81
CA ASP A 38 -18.20 -3.43 10.23
C ASP A 38 -18.19 -1.99 10.69
N VAL A 39 -18.74 -1.77 11.89
CA VAL A 39 -18.73 -0.48 12.56
C VAL A 39 -18.15 -0.64 13.97
N PHE A 40 -17.24 0.24 14.32
CA PHE A 40 -16.56 0.24 15.61
C PHE A 40 -16.77 1.59 16.31
N VAL A 41 -17.05 1.54 17.62
CA VAL A 41 -17.11 2.74 18.47
C VAL A 41 -15.88 2.74 19.37
N LEU A 42 -15.00 3.72 19.17
CA LEU A 42 -13.75 3.85 19.91
C LEU A 42 -13.91 4.97 20.94
N HIS A 43 -14.10 4.63 22.21
CA HIS A 43 -14.22 5.63 23.26
C HIS A 43 -12.90 5.85 23.99
N HIS A 44 -12.65 7.08 24.41
CA HIS A 44 -11.43 7.40 25.15
C HIS A 44 -11.42 6.72 26.51
N CYS A 45 -10.33 6.07 26.88
CA CYS A 45 -10.19 5.46 28.19
C CYS A 45 -10.44 6.48 29.32
N GLY A 46 -11.09 6.06 30.40
CA GLY A 46 -11.51 6.95 31.50
C GLY A 46 -12.74 7.81 31.21
N THR A 47 -13.35 7.72 30.00
CA THR A 47 -14.67 8.30 29.74
C THR A 47 -15.77 7.26 30.01
N PRO A 48 -17.00 7.67 30.38
CA PRO A 48 -18.13 6.76 30.45
C PRO A 48 -18.35 6.04 29.11
N ALA A 49 -18.88 4.82 29.18
CA ALA A 49 -19.32 4.11 27.96
C ALA A 49 -20.30 4.98 27.16
N VAL A 50 -20.19 4.90 25.83
CA VAL A 50 -21.06 5.66 24.94
C VAL A 50 -22.47 5.10 25.03
N ASP A 51 -23.47 5.99 25.28
CA ASP A 51 -24.87 5.59 25.27
C ASP A 51 -25.29 5.17 23.85
N PRO A 52 -25.68 3.89 23.62
CA PRO A 52 -26.10 3.42 22.29
C PRO A 52 -27.21 4.25 21.66
N ASN A 53 -28.09 4.86 22.47
CA ASN A 53 -29.18 5.70 21.97
C ASN A 53 -28.71 7.03 21.37
N THR A 54 -27.47 7.43 21.62
CA THR A 54 -26.84 8.65 21.06
C THR A 54 -26.06 8.38 19.78
N LEU A 55 -25.93 7.12 19.40
CA LEU A 55 -25.21 6.68 18.21
C LEU A 55 -26.12 6.74 16.96
N PRO A 56 -25.55 6.90 15.75
CA PRO A 56 -26.26 6.65 14.51
C PRO A 56 -26.82 5.22 14.46
N GLU A 57 -27.88 5.01 13.71
CA GLU A 57 -28.55 3.71 13.59
C GLU A 57 -27.57 2.58 13.19
N ASP A 58 -26.64 2.86 12.27
CA ASP A 58 -25.62 1.92 11.82
C ASP A 58 -24.56 1.56 12.87
N ALA A 59 -24.43 2.39 13.91
CA ALA A 59 -23.47 2.20 15.00
C ALA A 59 -24.12 1.74 16.32
N ALA A 60 -25.44 1.59 16.38
CA ALA A 60 -26.16 1.25 17.61
C ALA A 60 -25.73 -0.11 18.22
N ASN A 61 -25.33 -1.05 17.37
CA ASN A 61 -24.84 -2.38 17.76
C ASN A 61 -23.34 -2.59 17.44
N ALA A 62 -22.59 -1.50 17.30
CA ALA A 62 -21.18 -1.56 16.95
C ALA A 62 -20.33 -2.16 18.07
N THR A 63 -19.30 -2.91 17.70
CA THR A 63 -18.27 -3.33 18.63
C THR A 63 -17.56 -2.12 19.23
N THR A 64 -17.37 -2.12 20.55
CA THR A 64 -16.84 -0.97 21.28
C THR A 64 -15.46 -1.27 21.84
N PHE A 65 -14.48 -0.39 21.57
CA PHE A 65 -13.13 -0.47 22.09
C PHE A 65 -12.79 0.74 22.97
N SER A 66 -12.09 0.47 24.07
CA SER A 66 -11.46 1.51 24.87
C SER A 66 -10.09 1.85 24.27
N VAL A 67 -9.86 3.10 23.87
CA VAL A 67 -8.63 3.53 23.20
C VAL A 67 -7.80 4.50 24.06
N PRO A 68 -6.46 4.43 24.01
CA PRO A 68 -5.64 3.58 23.13
C PRO A 68 -5.67 2.09 23.54
N VAL A 69 -5.73 1.21 22.53
CA VAL A 69 -5.61 -0.25 22.73
C VAL A 69 -4.24 -0.57 23.31
N LYS A 70 -4.19 -1.55 24.23
CA LYS A 70 -2.95 -1.92 24.91
C LYS A 70 -2.26 -3.11 24.28
N ARG A 71 -3.02 -4.18 23.97
CA ARG A 71 -2.52 -5.43 23.42
C ARG A 71 -3.19 -5.69 22.07
N VAL A 72 -2.40 -5.87 21.05
CA VAL A 72 -2.90 -6.13 19.68
C VAL A 72 -2.41 -7.49 19.20
N GLY A 73 -3.29 -8.19 18.47
CA GLY A 73 -2.96 -9.38 17.72
C GLY A 73 -3.24 -9.20 16.23
N THR A 74 -2.64 -10.06 15.40
CA THR A 74 -2.95 -10.12 13.96
C THR A 74 -2.56 -11.45 13.35
N ASP A 75 -3.37 -11.94 12.42
CA ASP A 75 -3.06 -13.08 11.55
C ASP A 75 -2.71 -12.67 10.10
N THR A 76 -2.55 -11.38 9.84
CA THR A 76 -2.21 -10.88 8.50
C THR A 76 -0.92 -10.06 8.52
N THR A 77 0.03 -10.42 7.65
CA THR A 77 1.32 -9.72 7.53
C THR A 77 1.15 -8.27 7.09
N VAL A 78 0.11 -7.95 6.31
CA VAL A 78 -0.15 -6.57 5.85
C VAL A 78 -0.28 -5.60 7.03
N THR A 79 -0.97 -5.96 8.12
CA THR A 79 -1.13 -5.09 9.29
C THR A 79 0.19 -4.83 10.02
N LEU A 80 1.15 -5.74 9.93
CA LEU A 80 2.46 -5.61 10.59
C LEU A 80 3.18 -4.34 10.15
N ALA A 81 3.25 -4.07 8.84
CA ALA A 81 3.90 -2.88 8.32
C ALA A 81 3.22 -1.58 8.80
N PHE A 82 1.89 -1.57 8.91
CA PHE A 82 1.16 -0.41 9.45
C PHE A 82 1.46 -0.20 10.95
N LEU A 83 1.55 -1.27 11.73
CA LEU A 83 1.92 -1.21 13.14
C LEU A 83 3.37 -0.75 13.30
N GLU A 84 4.28 -1.20 12.45
CA GLU A 84 5.69 -0.82 12.47
C GLU A 84 5.88 0.66 12.15
N GLU A 85 5.24 1.18 11.11
CA GLU A 85 5.29 2.61 10.73
C GLU A 85 4.74 3.54 11.83
N LEU A 86 3.79 3.04 12.64
CA LEU A 86 3.25 3.77 13.79
C LEU A 86 4.05 3.55 15.10
N GLY A 87 5.10 2.72 15.07
CA GLY A 87 5.92 2.38 16.24
C GLY A 87 5.17 1.55 17.29
N LEU A 88 4.24 0.68 16.87
CA LEU A 88 3.31 -0.04 17.74
C LEU A 88 3.71 -1.51 18.01
N PHE A 89 4.86 -1.98 17.52
CA PHE A 89 5.28 -3.38 17.74
C PHE A 89 5.41 -3.78 19.21
N HIS A 90 5.73 -2.83 20.09
CA HIS A 90 5.75 -3.08 21.52
C HIS A 90 4.38 -3.47 22.13
N LYS A 91 3.28 -3.31 21.37
CA LYS A 91 1.92 -3.71 21.74
C LYS A 91 1.49 -5.04 21.11
N LEU A 92 2.30 -5.57 20.20
CA LEU A 92 1.98 -6.78 19.45
C LEU A 92 2.29 -8.01 20.31
N VAL A 93 1.25 -8.65 20.82
CA VAL A 93 1.37 -9.82 21.73
C VAL A 93 1.19 -11.15 21.01
N ILE A 94 0.53 -11.16 19.84
CA ILE A 94 0.28 -12.37 19.07
C ILE A 94 0.25 -12.04 17.57
N ALA A 95 0.94 -12.83 16.74
CA ALA A 95 1.00 -12.61 15.29
C ALA A 95 1.25 -13.91 14.52
N ASP A 96 0.81 -13.94 13.25
CA ASP A 96 1.34 -14.92 12.31
C ASP A 96 2.72 -14.45 11.80
N THR A 97 3.75 -15.08 12.31
CA THR A 97 5.14 -14.78 11.96
C THR A 97 5.67 -15.66 10.82
N SER A 98 4.85 -16.59 10.30
CA SER A 98 5.27 -17.60 9.32
C SER A 98 5.79 -16.98 8.02
N TYR A 99 5.25 -15.82 7.63
CA TYR A 99 5.58 -15.09 6.41
C TYR A 99 6.13 -13.68 6.69
N ALA A 100 6.38 -13.33 7.96
CA ALA A 100 6.81 -11.99 8.32
C ALA A 100 8.23 -11.69 7.83
N THR A 101 8.42 -10.50 7.27
CA THR A 101 9.72 -10.01 6.83
C THR A 101 10.39 -9.13 7.86
N SER A 102 9.61 -8.44 8.71
CA SER A 102 10.15 -7.53 9.71
C SER A 102 11.17 -8.19 10.65
N PRO A 103 12.43 -7.72 10.68
CA PRO A 103 13.44 -8.16 11.63
C PRO A 103 13.03 -7.90 13.08
N CYS A 104 12.29 -6.80 13.31
CA CYS A 104 11.81 -6.46 14.65
C CYS A 104 10.83 -7.50 15.14
N LEU A 105 9.86 -7.93 14.33
CA LEU A 105 8.92 -8.96 14.72
C LEU A 105 9.61 -10.30 14.99
N GLN A 106 10.54 -10.72 14.13
CA GLN A 106 11.34 -11.93 14.33
C GLN A 106 12.10 -11.88 15.68
N LYS A 107 12.59 -10.69 16.06
CA LYS A 107 13.27 -10.49 17.35
C LYS A 107 12.30 -10.58 18.53
N LEU A 108 11.13 -9.94 18.45
CA LEU A 108 10.11 -9.97 19.51
C LEU A 108 9.57 -11.39 19.73
N GLU A 109 9.35 -12.16 18.67
CA GLU A 109 8.98 -13.58 18.78
C GLU A 109 10.08 -14.38 19.49
N ARG A 110 11.34 -14.20 19.09
CA ARG A 110 12.49 -14.88 19.71
C ARG A 110 12.65 -14.54 21.18
N CYS A 111 12.30 -13.34 21.60
CA CYS A 111 12.31 -12.92 23.02
C CYS A 111 11.10 -13.42 23.81
N GLY A 112 10.07 -13.92 23.15
CA GLY A 112 8.81 -14.31 23.78
C GLY A 112 7.86 -13.15 24.07
N ASP A 113 8.12 -11.95 23.53
CA ASP A 113 7.24 -10.79 23.66
C ASP A 113 6.02 -10.89 22.73
N THR A 114 6.17 -11.57 21.58
CA THR A 114 5.10 -11.89 20.65
C THR A 114 4.97 -13.41 20.51
N THR A 115 3.75 -13.92 20.68
CA THR A 115 3.45 -15.34 20.48
C THR A 115 3.11 -15.59 19.02
N HIS A 116 3.75 -16.59 18.41
CA HIS A 116 3.38 -17.03 17.09
C HIS A 116 1.99 -17.69 17.06
N LYS A 117 1.16 -17.29 16.11
CA LYS A 117 -0.14 -17.91 15.83
C LYS A 117 -0.38 -17.88 14.32
N ALA A 118 -0.25 -19.05 13.69
CA ALA A 118 -0.48 -19.17 12.25
C ALA A 118 -1.90 -18.78 11.86
N SER A 119 -2.05 -18.19 10.66
CA SER A 119 -3.35 -17.91 10.07
C SER A 119 -4.11 -19.20 9.75
N TRP A 120 -5.43 -19.15 9.86
CA TRP A 120 -6.28 -20.27 9.48
C TRP A 120 -6.70 -20.15 8.00
N TRP A 121 -6.36 -21.16 7.20
CA TRP A 121 -6.66 -21.19 5.77
C TRP A 121 -7.72 -22.25 5.38
N GLY A 122 -8.31 -22.95 6.38
CA GLY A 122 -9.33 -23.98 6.11
C GLY A 122 -10.75 -23.41 5.96
N ASP A 123 -11.62 -24.18 5.33
CA ASP A 123 -13.03 -23.81 5.11
C ASP A 123 -13.94 -24.22 6.31
N ASN A 124 -13.44 -25.00 7.26
CA ASN A 124 -14.22 -25.50 8.39
C ASN A 124 -14.31 -24.43 9.49
N GLU A 125 -15.49 -23.84 9.65
CA GLU A 125 -15.73 -22.77 10.62
C GLU A 125 -15.56 -23.23 12.07
N THR A 126 -15.96 -24.46 12.42
CA THR A 126 -15.78 -25.00 13.78
C THR A 126 -14.31 -25.12 14.15
N GLU A 127 -13.48 -25.59 13.22
CA GLU A 127 -12.02 -25.67 13.42
C GLU A 127 -11.39 -24.29 13.48
N ARG A 128 -11.89 -23.32 12.69
CA ARG A 128 -11.42 -21.93 12.74
C ARG A 128 -11.71 -21.30 14.09
N ILE A 129 -12.91 -21.44 14.64
CA ILE A 129 -13.27 -20.94 15.97
C ILE A 129 -12.35 -21.58 17.02
N ALA A 130 -12.17 -22.90 16.99
CA ALA A 130 -11.28 -23.60 17.92
C ALA A 130 -9.80 -23.17 17.77
N HIS A 131 -9.39 -22.83 16.54
CA HIS A 131 -8.05 -22.32 16.28
C HIS A 131 -7.79 -20.97 16.95
N TYR A 132 -8.76 -20.06 16.96
CA TYR A 132 -8.63 -18.73 17.58
C TYR A 132 -9.10 -18.70 19.04
N ASP A 133 -9.46 -19.84 19.63
CA ASP A 133 -9.81 -19.93 21.04
C ASP A 133 -8.67 -19.42 21.95
N GLY A 134 -9.00 -18.57 22.92
CA GLY A 134 -8.05 -17.94 23.85
C GLY A 134 -7.26 -16.74 23.29
N VAL A 135 -7.45 -16.34 22.03
CA VAL A 135 -6.81 -15.13 21.48
C VAL A 135 -7.36 -13.85 22.14
N ASP A 136 -8.65 -13.83 22.49
CA ASP A 136 -9.32 -12.77 23.23
C ASP A 136 -8.76 -12.56 24.65
N GLU A 137 -8.29 -13.61 25.30
CA GLU A 137 -7.60 -13.49 26.59
C GLU A 137 -6.22 -12.83 26.47
N MET A 138 -5.58 -12.96 25.29
CA MET A 138 -4.23 -12.45 25.03
C MET A 138 -4.23 -11.02 24.48
N SER A 139 -5.19 -10.66 23.63
CA SER A 139 -5.24 -9.38 22.92
C SER A 139 -6.55 -8.62 23.18
N ASP A 140 -6.48 -7.31 23.23
CA ASP A 140 -7.64 -6.42 23.39
C ASP A 140 -8.26 -6.06 22.02
N LEU A 141 -7.55 -6.37 20.93
CA LEU A 141 -7.95 -6.16 19.55
C LEU A 141 -7.16 -7.13 18.67
N PHE A 142 -7.84 -7.74 17.69
CA PHE A 142 -7.22 -8.66 16.74
C PHE A 142 -7.54 -8.23 15.30
N PHE A 143 -6.50 -7.83 14.56
CA PHE A 143 -6.64 -7.56 13.12
C PHE A 143 -6.61 -8.85 12.33
N THR A 144 -7.59 -9.03 11.44
CA THR A 144 -7.71 -10.23 10.60
C THR A 144 -8.22 -9.87 9.20
N SER A 145 -8.01 -10.76 8.24
CA SER A 145 -8.60 -10.64 6.90
C SER A 145 -9.96 -11.35 6.78
N PHE A 146 -10.32 -12.21 7.75
CA PHE A 146 -11.49 -13.07 7.70
C PHE A 146 -12.38 -12.84 8.91
N ALA A 147 -13.69 -13.09 8.75
CA ALA A 147 -14.61 -13.12 9.87
C ALA A 147 -14.35 -14.36 10.75
N ILE A 148 -14.26 -14.16 12.07
CA ILE A 148 -14.13 -15.21 13.07
C ILE A 148 -15.41 -15.20 13.90
N ALA A 149 -16.27 -16.22 13.76
CA ALA A 149 -17.54 -16.26 14.48
C ALA A 149 -17.29 -16.29 16.02
N ASN A 150 -18.14 -15.58 16.75
CA ASN A 150 -18.09 -15.45 18.23
C ASN A 150 -16.83 -14.77 18.78
N PHE A 151 -16.09 -14.03 17.96
CA PHE A 151 -14.91 -13.29 18.38
C PHE A 151 -15.20 -11.78 18.36
N THR A 152 -15.28 -11.13 19.52
CA THR A 152 -15.75 -9.74 19.67
C THR A 152 -14.65 -8.70 19.47
N GLU A 153 -13.39 -9.09 19.65
CA GLU A 153 -12.20 -8.26 19.52
C GLU A 153 -11.71 -8.17 18.07
N GLU A 154 -12.41 -8.80 17.14
CA GLU A 154 -12.10 -8.83 15.71
C GLU A 154 -12.24 -7.47 15.06
N VAL A 155 -11.22 -7.10 14.30
CA VAL A 155 -11.23 -5.94 13.39
C VAL A 155 -10.75 -6.39 12.02
N ARG A 156 -11.67 -6.51 11.06
CA ARG A 156 -11.30 -6.88 9.69
C ARG A 156 -10.55 -5.75 9.01
N PHE A 157 -9.36 -6.08 8.48
CA PHE A 157 -8.47 -5.12 7.85
C PHE A 157 -8.50 -5.26 6.33
N SER A 158 -9.01 -4.25 5.63
CA SER A 158 -9.34 -4.34 4.19
C SER A 158 -8.49 -3.42 3.31
N ALA A 159 -7.30 -3.02 3.74
CA ALA A 159 -6.42 -2.11 3.00
C ALA A 159 -6.09 -2.61 1.58
N THR A 160 -5.92 -3.94 1.42
CA THR A 160 -5.62 -4.57 0.13
C THR A 160 -6.76 -4.45 -0.89
N GLY A 161 -8.00 -4.23 -0.41
CA GLY A 161 -9.18 -4.02 -1.23
C GLY A 161 -9.31 -2.61 -1.81
N ASP A 162 -8.65 -1.62 -1.21
CA ASP A 162 -8.72 -0.25 -1.70
C ASP A 162 -8.09 -0.14 -3.10
N PRO A 163 -8.78 0.50 -4.08
CA PRO A 163 -8.36 0.42 -5.47
C PRO A 163 -7.14 1.28 -5.82
N SER A 164 -6.87 2.37 -5.09
CA SER A 164 -5.79 3.30 -5.39
C SER A 164 -4.57 3.11 -4.48
N LEU A 165 -3.41 3.53 -4.96
CA LEU A 165 -2.15 3.47 -4.21
C LEU A 165 -2.25 4.22 -2.87
N LEU A 166 -2.64 5.49 -2.92
CA LEU A 166 -2.80 6.31 -1.71
C LEU A 166 -3.99 5.87 -0.86
N GLY A 167 -5.07 5.35 -1.47
CA GLY A 167 -6.18 4.78 -0.71
C GLY A 167 -5.75 3.62 0.16
N ARG A 168 -4.89 2.73 -0.35
CA ARG A 168 -4.30 1.60 0.40
C ARG A 168 -3.42 2.09 1.55
N ALA A 169 -2.52 3.04 1.29
CA ALA A 169 -1.63 3.61 2.32
C ALA A 169 -2.39 4.39 3.40
N GLU A 170 -3.51 5.04 3.06
CA GLU A 170 -4.31 5.83 4.00
C GLU A 170 -4.92 4.99 5.14
N TRP A 171 -4.96 3.66 5.01
CA TRP A 171 -5.36 2.76 6.08
C TRP A 171 -4.45 2.84 7.32
N VAL A 172 -3.30 3.50 7.26
CA VAL A 172 -2.51 3.86 8.43
C VAL A 172 -3.32 4.72 9.42
N LYS A 173 -4.26 5.54 8.92
CA LYS A 173 -5.18 6.33 9.77
C LYS A 173 -6.24 5.45 10.44
N PHE A 174 -6.70 4.40 9.74
CA PHE A 174 -7.60 3.40 10.32
C PHE A 174 -6.93 2.73 11.54
N VAL A 175 -5.71 2.20 11.35
CA VAL A 175 -4.94 1.58 12.46
C VAL A 175 -4.67 2.61 13.54
N GLY A 176 -4.19 3.81 13.19
CA GLY A 176 -3.86 4.89 14.13
C GLY A 176 -5.03 5.29 15.04
N ALA A 177 -6.28 5.19 14.54
CA ALA A 177 -7.47 5.54 15.31
C ALA A 177 -7.65 4.65 16.56
N PHE A 178 -7.30 3.37 16.53
CA PHE A 178 -7.40 2.45 17.66
C PHE A 178 -6.34 2.71 18.74
N PHE A 179 -5.29 3.45 18.41
CA PHE A 179 -4.16 3.71 19.32
C PHE A 179 -4.03 5.20 19.70
N ASN A 180 -4.97 6.06 19.30
CA ASN A 180 -4.87 7.53 19.43
C ASN A 180 -3.58 8.09 18.81
N LYS A 181 -3.17 7.52 17.63
CA LYS A 181 -1.97 7.86 16.89
C LYS A 181 -2.28 8.65 15.61
N GLU A 182 -3.35 9.45 15.62
CA GLU A 182 -3.75 10.26 14.48
C GLU A 182 -2.64 11.21 13.99
N PRO A 183 -1.90 11.93 14.88
CA PRO A 183 -0.82 12.79 14.42
C PRO A 183 0.27 12.03 13.68
N GLU A 184 0.70 10.88 14.21
CA GLU A 184 1.70 10.01 13.60
C GLU A 184 1.19 9.41 12.28
N ALA A 185 -0.05 8.91 12.25
CA ALA A 185 -0.67 8.35 11.07
C ALA A 185 -0.79 9.39 9.95
N ASN A 186 -1.20 10.61 10.29
CA ASN A 186 -1.25 11.73 9.35
C ASN A 186 0.14 12.13 8.85
N ARG A 187 1.17 12.09 9.72
CA ARG A 187 2.55 12.35 9.31
C ARG A 187 3.05 11.29 8.32
N VAL A 188 2.93 10.01 8.68
CA VAL A 188 3.33 8.89 7.82
C VAL A 188 2.65 9.00 6.45
N PHE A 189 1.34 9.20 6.44
CA PHE A 189 0.59 9.31 5.19
C PHE A 189 1.05 10.52 4.33
N ARG A 190 1.24 11.70 4.93
CA ARG A 190 1.74 12.88 4.20
C ARG A 190 3.14 12.68 3.64
N ASP A 191 4.01 11.97 4.36
CA ASP A 191 5.36 11.68 3.89
C ASP A 191 5.33 10.74 2.68
N ILE A 192 4.47 9.72 2.70
CA ILE A 192 4.24 8.80 1.57
C ILE A 192 3.66 9.56 0.36
N GLU A 193 2.63 10.39 0.58
CA GLU A 193 2.02 11.21 -0.48
C GLU A 193 3.05 12.14 -1.15
N ARG A 194 3.89 12.81 -0.34
CA ARG A 194 4.95 13.68 -0.84
C ARG A 194 5.97 12.90 -1.66
N SER A 195 6.49 11.80 -1.12
CA SER A 195 7.44 10.92 -1.80
C SER A 195 6.91 10.43 -3.14
N LEU A 196 5.62 10.04 -3.20
CA LEU A 196 4.98 9.60 -4.43
C LEU A 196 4.88 10.71 -5.49
N VAL A 197 4.58 11.95 -5.08
CA VAL A 197 4.52 13.12 -5.98
C VAL A 197 5.92 13.47 -6.50
N GLU A 198 6.93 13.44 -5.64
CA GLU A 198 8.33 13.66 -6.02
C GLU A 198 8.79 12.60 -7.03
N THR A 199 8.54 11.33 -6.75
CA THR A 199 8.81 10.20 -7.65
C THR A 199 8.13 10.37 -9.00
N GLN A 200 6.85 10.73 -9.03
CA GLN A 200 6.11 10.96 -10.27
C GLN A 200 6.74 12.09 -11.12
N THR A 201 7.23 13.14 -10.47
CA THR A 201 7.91 14.25 -11.16
C THR A 201 9.22 13.80 -11.79
N VAL A 202 10.03 13.04 -11.08
CA VAL A 202 11.30 12.49 -11.60
C VAL A 202 11.04 11.51 -12.76
N SER A 203 10.08 10.62 -12.59
CA SER A 203 9.69 9.63 -13.61
C SER A 203 9.20 10.30 -14.90
N TYR A 204 8.40 11.36 -14.78
CA TYR A 204 7.92 12.13 -15.94
C TYR A 204 9.07 12.81 -16.69
N ASN A 205 10.03 13.40 -15.96
CA ASN A 205 11.22 14.00 -16.58
C ASN A 205 12.08 12.95 -17.30
N ALA A 206 12.25 11.77 -16.68
CA ALA A 206 12.97 10.66 -17.29
C ALA A 206 12.27 10.14 -18.56
N GLN A 207 10.94 10.03 -18.53
CA GLN A 207 10.14 9.68 -19.70
C GLN A 207 10.35 10.68 -20.84
N LEU A 208 10.25 11.99 -20.56
CA LEU A 208 10.47 13.02 -21.58
C LEU A 208 11.87 12.98 -22.18
N ALA A 209 12.88 12.70 -21.37
CA ALA A 209 14.27 12.58 -21.82
C ALA A 209 14.46 11.34 -22.72
N ALA A 210 13.90 10.20 -22.33
CA ALA A 210 14.01 8.94 -23.08
C ALA A 210 13.14 8.91 -24.35
N TYR A 211 11.99 9.60 -24.33
CA TYR A 211 11.00 9.59 -25.42
C TYR A 211 10.61 11.02 -25.85
N PRO A 212 11.54 11.83 -26.41
CA PRO A 212 11.29 13.24 -26.73
C PRO A 212 10.23 13.45 -27.82
N SER A 213 9.96 12.45 -28.64
CA SER A 213 8.90 12.47 -29.67
C SER A 213 7.55 11.97 -29.17
N GLY A 214 7.43 11.72 -27.86
CA GLY A 214 6.25 11.10 -27.24
C GLY A 214 6.38 9.58 -27.17
N GLY A 215 5.62 8.99 -26.26
CA GLY A 215 5.65 7.56 -25.96
C GLY A 215 6.05 7.29 -24.51
N ALA A 216 6.06 6.03 -24.15
CA ALA A 216 6.50 5.55 -22.85
C ALA A 216 6.75 4.03 -22.90
N PRO A 217 7.63 3.48 -22.05
CA PRO A 217 7.84 2.04 -21.94
C PRO A 217 6.56 1.31 -21.57
N VAL A 218 6.42 0.10 -22.09
CA VAL A 218 5.28 -0.78 -21.78
C VAL A 218 5.67 -1.75 -20.69
N ILE A 219 4.89 -1.80 -19.62
CA ILE A 219 5.09 -2.70 -18.48
C ILE A 219 3.97 -3.73 -18.42
N ALA A 220 4.34 -5.00 -18.14
CA ALA A 220 3.41 -6.07 -17.85
C ALA A 220 3.75 -6.72 -16.50
N PHE A 221 2.73 -6.89 -15.63
CA PHE A 221 2.81 -7.74 -14.45
C PHE A 221 2.26 -9.12 -14.81
N MET A 222 3.08 -10.14 -14.64
CA MET A 222 2.80 -11.49 -15.12
C MET A 222 2.94 -12.53 -14.03
N THR A 223 2.16 -13.60 -14.13
CA THR A 223 2.32 -14.80 -13.29
C THR A 223 2.17 -16.03 -14.17
N TYR A 224 3.11 -16.95 -14.09
CA TYR A 224 2.91 -18.33 -14.53
C TYR A 224 2.27 -19.14 -13.41
N THR A 225 1.30 -19.97 -13.73
CA THR A 225 0.62 -20.83 -12.76
C THR A 225 0.54 -22.27 -13.27
N ASP A 226 1.03 -23.21 -12.46
CA ASP A 226 0.78 -24.64 -12.62
C ASP A 226 -0.02 -25.14 -11.42
N CYS A 227 -1.31 -25.36 -11.62
CA CYS A 227 -2.22 -25.87 -10.61
C CYS A 227 -2.52 -27.37 -10.76
N SER A 228 -1.67 -28.13 -11.49
CA SER A 228 -1.85 -29.55 -11.72
C SER A 228 -1.92 -30.37 -10.42
N GLY A 229 -1.23 -29.90 -9.36
CA GLY A 229 -1.25 -30.54 -8.04
C GLY A 229 -2.58 -30.39 -7.30
N ASN A 230 -3.37 -29.33 -7.56
CA ASN A 230 -4.68 -29.12 -7.00
C ASN A 230 -5.64 -28.54 -8.06
N PRO A 231 -6.27 -29.40 -8.89
CA PRO A 231 -7.13 -28.94 -9.98
C PRO A 231 -8.35 -28.12 -9.57
N SER A 232 -8.75 -28.12 -8.29
CA SER A 232 -9.84 -27.28 -7.79
C SER A 232 -9.50 -25.79 -7.80
N TRP A 233 -8.23 -25.45 -7.83
CA TRP A 233 -7.72 -24.07 -7.91
C TRP A 233 -7.50 -23.60 -9.35
N CYS A 234 -7.68 -24.50 -10.31
CA CYS A 234 -7.49 -24.16 -11.72
C CYS A 234 -8.72 -23.44 -12.28
N PRO A 235 -8.55 -22.42 -13.14
CA PRO A 235 -9.66 -21.78 -13.82
C PRO A 235 -10.29 -22.72 -14.85
N THR A 236 -11.59 -22.55 -15.05
CA THR A 236 -12.31 -23.18 -16.16
C THR A 236 -12.49 -22.15 -17.28
N ILE A 237 -11.85 -22.40 -18.41
CA ILE A 237 -11.92 -21.55 -19.60
C ILE A 237 -12.58 -22.34 -20.73
N GLY A 238 -13.66 -21.79 -21.30
CA GLY A 238 -14.39 -22.49 -22.37
C GLY A 238 -14.93 -23.87 -21.97
N GLY A 239 -15.21 -24.11 -20.68
CA GLY A 239 -15.66 -25.39 -20.15
C GLY A 239 -14.55 -26.41 -19.87
N VAL A 240 -13.28 -26.04 -20.04
CA VAL A 240 -12.10 -26.89 -19.79
C VAL A 240 -11.32 -26.36 -18.59
N VAL A 241 -10.93 -27.26 -17.68
CA VAL A 241 -10.04 -26.93 -16.56
C VAL A 241 -8.61 -26.75 -17.10
N VAL A 242 -8.08 -25.54 -16.98
CA VAL A 242 -6.74 -25.19 -17.49
C VAL A 242 -5.73 -25.28 -16.37
N LYS A 243 -4.84 -26.28 -16.43
CA LYS A 243 -3.89 -26.59 -15.36
C LYS A 243 -2.62 -25.73 -15.41
N LYS A 244 -2.20 -25.30 -16.59
CA LYS A 244 -1.06 -24.42 -16.80
C LYS A 244 -1.53 -23.23 -17.61
N TYR A 245 -1.22 -22.03 -17.14
CA TYR A 245 -1.63 -20.81 -17.80
C TYR A 245 -0.80 -19.63 -17.31
N TYR A 246 -0.88 -18.54 -18.05
CA TYR A 246 -0.24 -17.27 -17.70
C TYR A 246 -1.30 -16.28 -17.31
N GLN A 247 -0.97 -15.38 -16.40
CA GLN A 247 -1.86 -14.30 -15.97
C GLN A 247 -1.23 -12.95 -16.27
N ILE A 248 -2.01 -12.03 -16.80
CA ILE A 248 -1.68 -10.62 -16.84
C ILE A 248 -2.40 -9.96 -15.67
N ASN A 249 -1.67 -9.44 -14.70
CA ASN A 249 -2.20 -8.87 -13.48
C ASN A 249 -2.39 -7.35 -13.63
N ARG A 250 -3.64 -6.88 -13.62
CA ARG A 250 -4.03 -5.50 -13.93
C ARG A 250 -4.97 -4.86 -12.88
N PRO A 251 -4.79 -5.08 -11.55
CA PRO A 251 -5.60 -4.35 -10.58
C PRO A 251 -5.30 -2.85 -10.68
N GLU A 252 -6.28 -2.02 -10.31
CA GLU A 252 -6.24 -0.57 -10.50
C GLU A 252 -4.97 0.07 -9.93
N TYR A 253 -4.53 -0.34 -8.74
CA TYR A 253 -3.33 0.20 -8.10
C TYR A 253 -2.04 -0.09 -8.89
N LYS A 254 -1.94 -1.24 -9.58
CA LYS A 254 -0.79 -1.54 -10.45
C LYS A 254 -0.81 -0.70 -11.72
N LEU A 255 -2.00 -0.51 -12.31
CA LEU A 255 -2.15 0.38 -13.45
C LEU A 255 -1.78 1.82 -13.07
N GLU A 256 -2.24 2.28 -11.90
CA GLU A 256 -1.85 3.59 -11.36
C GLU A 256 -0.33 3.69 -11.14
N ALA A 257 0.31 2.67 -10.59
CA ALA A 257 1.75 2.64 -10.38
C ALA A 257 2.54 2.75 -11.69
N ILE A 258 2.13 1.99 -12.72
CA ILE A 258 2.73 2.06 -14.05
C ILE A 258 2.65 3.50 -14.61
N LEU A 259 1.47 4.13 -14.52
CA LEU A 259 1.28 5.49 -15.02
C LEU A 259 2.10 6.51 -14.23
N LYS A 260 2.16 6.39 -12.90
CA LYS A 260 2.95 7.28 -12.04
C LYS A 260 4.46 7.10 -12.24
N ALA A 261 4.89 5.90 -12.62
CA ALA A 261 6.26 5.64 -13.05
C ALA A 261 6.59 6.16 -14.46
N GLY A 262 5.70 6.92 -15.10
CA GLY A 262 5.91 7.47 -16.45
C GLY A 262 5.83 6.42 -17.56
N CYS A 263 5.15 5.31 -17.34
CA CYS A 263 5.08 4.15 -18.22
C CYS A 263 3.64 3.90 -18.72
N ARG A 264 3.46 2.88 -19.55
CA ARG A 264 2.16 2.43 -20.04
C ARG A 264 1.95 0.96 -19.70
N PRO A 265 0.74 0.58 -19.29
CA PRO A 265 0.42 -0.84 -19.15
C PRO A 265 0.31 -1.51 -20.52
N LEU A 266 0.58 -2.82 -20.59
CA LEU A 266 0.29 -3.64 -21.77
C LEU A 266 -1.18 -3.43 -22.18
N SER A 267 -1.39 -3.08 -23.46
CA SER A 267 -2.73 -2.76 -23.98
C SER A 267 -3.59 -3.99 -24.14
N LEU A 268 -4.86 -3.92 -23.71
CA LEU A 268 -5.83 -4.99 -23.95
C LEU A 268 -6.15 -5.19 -25.45
N SER A 269 -5.98 -4.16 -26.27
CA SER A 269 -6.17 -4.28 -27.73
C SER A 269 -5.07 -5.08 -28.43
N ALA A 270 -3.95 -5.35 -27.73
CA ALA A 270 -2.90 -6.24 -28.21
C ALA A 270 -3.20 -7.72 -27.94
N LEU A 271 -4.26 -8.00 -27.17
CA LEU A 271 -4.65 -9.34 -26.76
C LEU A 271 -5.66 -9.93 -27.75
N ASP A 272 -5.51 -11.18 -28.09
CA ASP A 272 -6.43 -11.91 -28.98
C ASP A 272 -7.56 -12.61 -28.19
N SER A 273 -8.34 -13.46 -28.86
CA SER A 273 -9.46 -14.18 -28.26
C SER A 273 -9.06 -15.28 -27.26
N ASN A 274 -7.75 -15.60 -27.14
CA ASN A 274 -7.24 -16.59 -26.18
C ASN A 274 -7.02 -15.99 -24.79
N PHE A 275 -7.21 -14.68 -24.62
CA PHE A 275 -7.11 -13.99 -23.34
C PHE A 275 -8.47 -13.90 -22.65
N HIS A 276 -8.59 -14.49 -21.47
CA HIS A 276 -9.85 -14.65 -20.76
C HIS A 276 -9.81 -14.00 -19.37
N PRO A 277 -10.76 -13.11 -19.02
CA PRO A 277 -10.90 -12.62 -17.65
C PRO A 277 -11.24 -13.79 -16.71
N VAL A 278 -10.49 -13.92 -15.60
CA VAL A 278 -10.69 -15.06 -14.68
C VAL A 278 -11.14 -14.65 -13.29
N TRP A 279 -10.52 -13.67 -12.64
CA TRP A 279 -10.86 -13.27 -11.27
C TRP A 279 -10.90 -11.75 -11.11
N GLY A 280 -11.63 -11.28 -10.10
CA GLY A 280 -11.66 -9.87 -9.71
C GLY A 280 -12.39 -8.93 -10.67
N GLY A 281 -13.19 -9.48 -11.58
CA GLY A 281 -13.93 -8.71 -12.58
C GLY A 281 -13.20 -8.59 -13.93
N PRO A 282 -13.87 -8.02 -14.93
CA PRO A 282 -13.32 -7.88 -16.26
C PRO A 282 -12.05 -7.01 -16.24
N ASN A 283 -11.01 -7.46 -16.92
CA ASN A 283 -9.74 -6.75 -17.10
C ASN A 283 -8.81 -6.66 -15.87
N ARG A 284 -9.13 -7.30 -14.74
CA ARG A 284 -8.28 -7.26 -13.55
C ARG A 284 -7.22 -8.34 -13.55
N ILE A 285 -7.61 -9.58 -13.83
CA ILE A 285 -6.71 -10.70 -14.04
C ILE A 285 -7.16 -11.41 -15.31
N ILE A 286 -6.26 -11.53 -16.28
CA ILE A 286 -6.53 -12.11 -17.59
C ILE A 286 -5.65 -13.33 -17.76
N ALA A 287 -6.26 -14.50 -17.93
CA ALA A 287 -5.54 -15.74 -18.17
C ALA A 287 -5.36 -16.00 -19.67
N VAL A 288 -4.23 -16.50 -20.04
CA VAL A 288 -3.92 -17.00 -21.38
C VAL A 288 -3.32 -18.42 -21.28
N PRO A 289 -4.00 -19.45 -21.78
CA PRO A 289 -3.47 -20.82 -21.75
C PRO A 289 -2.52 -21.13 -22.90
N ASP A 290 -2.49 -20.30 -23.94
CA ASP A 290 -1.69 -20.51 -25.14
C ASP A 290 -0.41 -19.67 -25.12
N VAL A 291 0.73 -20.34 -25.11
CA VAL A 291 2.05 -19.69 -25.05
C VAL A 291 2.36 -18.86 -26.30
N LYS A 292 1.85 -19.24 -27.46
CA LYS A 292 2.08 -18.48 -28.69
C LYS A 292 1.41 -17.11 -28.64
N SER A 293 0.13 -17.07 -28.25
CA SER A 293 -0.60 -15.81 -28.04
C SER A 293 0.06 -14.96 -26.96
N LEU A 294 0.58 -15.58 -25.90
CA LEU A 294 1.36 -14.88 -24.88
C LEU A 294 2.61 -14.23 -25.50
N HIS A 295 3.41 -14.99 -26.24
CA HIS A 295 4.65 -14.48 -26.84
C HIS A 295 4.36 -13.32 -27.80
N GLU A 296 3.34 -13.44 -28.64
CA GLU A 296 2.91 -12.35 -29.53
C GLU A 296 2.60 -11.06 -28.75
N ALA A 297 1.89 -11.16 -27.64
CA ALA A 297 1.58 -9.99 -26.78
C ALA A 297 2.84 -9.42 -26.11
N LEU A 298 3.79 -10.26 -25.72
CA LEU A 298 5.02 -9.86 -25.02
C LEU A 298 6.06 -9.19 -25.92
N THR A 299 5.97 -9.30 -27.25
CA THR A 299 6.89 -8.61 -28.19
C THR A 299 6.88 -7.09 -28.06
N GLY A 300 5.83 -6.51 -27.48
CA GLY A 300 5.68 -5.08 -27.23
C GLY A 300 5.92 -4.66 -25.77
N VAL A 301 6.46 -5.53 -24.93
CA VAL A 301 6.70 -5.26 -23.51
C VAL A 301 8.16 -4.89 -23.28
N ASP A 302 8.41 -3.73 -22.69
CA ASP A 302 9.76 -3.21 -22.40
C ASP A 302 10.27 -3.63 -21.03
N VAL A 303 9.38 -3.82 -20.05
CA VAL A 303 9.67 -4.27 -18.69
C VAL A 303 8.65 -5.33 -18.28
N LEU A 304 9.11 -6.49 -17.84
CA LEU A 304 8.25 -7.55 -17.33
C LEU A 304 8.49 -7.71 -15.82
N VAL A 305 7.43 -7.64 -15.04
CA VAL A 305 7.45 -7.93 -13.60
C VAL A 305 6.83 -9.29 -13.38
N ASP A 306 7.65 -10.27 -13.03
CA ASP A 306 7.21 -11.64 -12.77
C ASP A 306 6.80 -11.81 -11.31
N GLU A 307 5.56 -12.24 -11.10
CA GLU A 307 4.93 -12.50 -9.80
C GLU A 307 4.66 -14.01 -9.60
N THR A 308 5.32 -14.85 -10.37
CA THR A 308 5.17 -16.31 -10.26
C THR A 308 5.51 -16.77 -8.85
N TYR A 309 4.58 -17.50 -8.22
CA TYR A 309 4.81 -18.05 -6.89
C TYR A 309 5.92 -19.10 -6.92
N GLU A 310 6.85 -18.96 -5.98
CA GLU A 310 7.94 -19.91 -5.75
C GLU A 310 8.09 -20.12 -4.23
N PRO A 311 8.00 -21.36 -3.74
CA PRO A 311 8.20 -21.66 -2.33
C PRO A 311 9.55 -21.22 -1.77
N ASP A 312 10.60 -21.32 -2.60
CA ASP A 312 11.94 -20.82 -2.29
C ASP A 312 12.36 -19.73 -3.29
N ASN A 313 12.03 -18.49 -2.97
CA ASN A 313 12.36 -17.35 -3.81
C ASN A 313 13.87 -17.19 -4.06
N THR A 314 14.74 -17.76 -3.20
CA THR A 314 16.20 -17.72 -3.39
C THR A 314 16.66 -18.64 -4.53
N ALA A 315 15.87 -19.68 -4.84
CA ALA A 315 16.14 -20.63 -5.91
C ALA A 315 15.58 -20.18 -7.28
N TYR A 316 14.75 -19.12 -7.33
CA TYR A 316 14.17 -18.64 -8.58
C TYR A 316 15.21 -17.88 -9.41
N THR A 317 15.55 -18.44 -10.57
CA THR A 317 16.59 -17.94 -11.46
C THR A 317 16.02 -17.50 -12.81
N MET A 318 16.87 -16.88 -13.63
CA MET A 318 16.52 -16.53 -15.02
C MET A 318 16.18 -17.78 -15.86
N ASP A 319 16.86 -18.91 -15.64
CA ASP A 319 16.55 -20.18 -16.31
C ASP A 319 15.16 -20.70 -15.91
N THR A 320 14.77 -20.55 -14.63
CA THR A 320 13.43 -20.88 -14.14
C THR A 320 12.37 -20.01 -14.84
N PHE A 321 12.62 -18.70 -14.93
CA PHE A 321 11.75 -17.78 -15.67
C PHE A 321 11.59 -18.20 -17.14
N LEU A 322 12.68 -18.37 -17.85
CA LEU A 322 12.66 -18.77 -19.26
C LEU A 322 11.92 -20.10 -19.47
N SER A 323 12.15 -21.07 -18.59
CA SER A 323 11.44 -22.36 -18.60
C SER A 323 9.94 -22.21 -18.39
N ASN A 324 9.53 -21.41 -17.39
CA ASN A 324 8.12 -21.17 -17.08
C ASN A 324 7.37 -20.49 -18.24
N TYR A 325 8.03 -19.54 -18.89
CA TYR A 325 7.45 -18.78 -20.01
C TYR A 325 7.72 -19.44 -21.38
N GLU A 326 8.31 -20.63 -21.42
CA GLU A 326 8.65 -21.40 -22.61
C GLU A 326 9.45 -20.59 -23.66
N ILE A 327 10.38 -19.73 -23.19
CA ILE A 327 11.24 -18.90 -24.03
C ILE A 327 12.60 -19.60 -24.21
N SER A 328 12.95 -19.95 -25.46
CA SER A 328 14.24 -20.52 -25.77
C SER A 328 15.35 -19.47 -25.72
N HIS A 329 16.57 -19.87 -25.38
CA HIS A 329 17.73 -18.97 -25.40
C HIS A 329 17.98 -18.32 -26.78
N GLY A 330 17.55 -18.97 -27.89
CA GLY A 330 17.66 -18.42 -29.23
C GLY A 330 16.59 -17.36 -29.58
N ASP A 331 15.51 -17.29 -28.83
CA ASP A 331 14.35 -16.41 -29.12
C ASP A 331 14.31 -15.16 -28.24
N GLN A 332 15.28 -14.99 -27.32
CA GLN A 332 15.30 -13.88 -26.36
C GLN A 332 15.30 -12.50 -27.04
N ASP A 333 15.95 -12.37 -28.19
CA ASP A 333 16.00 -11.13 -28.97
C ASP A 333 14.61 -10.66 -29.46
N ALA A 334 13.61 -11.54 -29.47
CA ALA A 334 12.24 -11.17 -29.83
C ALA A 334 11.56 -10.29 -28.77
N PHE A 335 12.06 -10.32 -27.52
CA PHE A 335 11.42 -9.65 -26.38
C PHE A 335 12.25 -8.46 -25.89
N PRO A 336 11.73 -7.21 -25.95
CA PRO A 336 12.47 -6.02 -25.51
C PRO A 336 12.93 -6.11 -24.05
N PHE A 337 12.10 -6.64 -23.14
CA PHE A 337 12.45 -6.80 -21.72
C PHE A 337 13.64 -7.77 -21.49
N LEU A 338 13.88 -8.74 -22.37
CA LEU A 338 15.06 -9.62 -22.31
C LEU A 338 16.29 -8.94 -22.92
N ARG A 339 16.14 -8.29 -24.08
CA ARG A 339 17.26 -7.55 -24.72
C ARG A 339 17.83 -6.46 -23.85
N ASN A 340 17.00 -5.86 -22.99
CA ASN A 340 17.34 -4.71 -22.16
C ASN A 340 17.55 -5.11 -20.69
N ASP A 341 17.63 -6.39 -20.36
CA ASP A 341 17.79 -6.92 -19.01
C ASP A 341 16.73 -6.35 -18.01
N LYS A 342 15.45 -6.31 -18.43
CA LYS A 342 14.33 -5.73 -17.63
C LYS A 342 13.31 -6.81 -17.22
N VAL A 343 13.79 -7.91 -16.63
CA VAL A 343 12.95 -8.92 -15.96
C VAL A 343 13.04 -8.71 -14.46
N LEU A 344 11.96 -8.21 -13.86
CA LEU A 344 11.89 -7.85 -12.44
C LEU A 344 11.06 -8.87 -11.66
N ARG A 345 11.32 -9.01 -10.36
CA ARG A 345 10.49 -9.79 -9.43
C ARG A 345 10.23 -9.00 -8.16
N LEU A 346 9.09 -9.29 -7.51
CA LEU A 346 8.67 -8.65 -6.25
C LEU A 346 9.15 -9.46 -5.02
N ASP A 347 10.41 -9.87 -5.03
CA ASP A 347 11.04 -10.69 -4.00
C ASP A 347 12.46 -10.21 -3.63
N ALA A 348 12.72 -8.89 -3.72
CA ALA A 348 14.03 -8.33 -3.37
C ALA A 348 14.35 -8.51 -1.88
N THR A 349 13.36 -8.39 -1.00
CA THR A 349 13.53 -8.58 0.45
C THR A 349 12.67 -9.72 0.94
N LEU A 350 13.30 -10.67 1.62
CA LEU A 350 12.68 -11.85 2.23
C LEU A 350 12.90 -11.88 3.73
N GLY A 351 11.94 -12.41 4.47
CA GLY A 351 12.11 -12.74 5.89
C GLY A 351 12.67 -14.15 6.08
N LYS A 352 13.61 -14.33 6.98
CA LYS A 352 14.08 -15.66 7.39
C LYS A 352 13.09 -16.27 8.38
N THR A 353 11.94 -16.67 7.88
CA THR A 353 10.85 -17.29 8.63
C THR A 353 10.52 -18.68 8.07
N ILE A 354 9.46 -19.32 8.60
CA ILE A 354 9.09 -20.70 8.21
C ILE A 354 8.87 -20.83 6.70
N TYR A 355 8.22 -19.84 6.07
CA TYR A 355 7.86 -19.87 4.66
C TYR A 355 8.55 -18.81 3.80
N GLY A 356 9.47 -18.02 4.36
CA GLY A 356 10.27 -17.05 3.60
C GLY A 356 9.42 -15.96 2.94
N GLY A 357 8.58 -15.27 3.73
CA GLY A 357 7.70 -14.22 3.21
C GLY A 357 8.44 -13.11 2.49
N THR A 358 7.79 -12.48 1.52
CA THR A 358 8.33 -11.33 0.80
C THR A 358 7.80 -10.03 1.37
N ASP A 359 8.64 -9.01 1.47
CA ASP A 359 8.27 -7.69 2.00
C ASP A 359 7.22 -6.98 1.13
N TRP A 360 7.11 -7.36 -0.13
CA TRP A 360 6.03 -6.90 -1.00
C TRP A 360 4.63 -7.18 -0.43
N TYR A 361 4.41 -8.34 0.17
CA TYR A 361 3.12 -8.69 0.78
C TYR A 361 2.93 -8.09 2.18
N GLU A 362 3.99 -7.65 2.83
CA GLU A 362 3.94 -6.97 4.13
C GLU A 362 3.86 -5.46 3.98
N ALA A 363 4.88 -4.82 3.44
CA ALA A 363 5.00 -3.36 3.35
C ALA A 363 4.49 -2.75 2.03
N GLY A 364 4.33 -3.53 0.96
CA GLY A 364 3.95 -3.00 -0.35
C GLY A 364 2.56 -2.33 -0.40
N VAL A 365 1.70 -2.57 0.59
CA VAL A 365 0.39 -1.91 0.71
C VAL A 365 0.54 -0.50 1.27
N ILE A 366 1.37 -0.31 2.29
CA ILE A 366 1.57 1.00 2.95
C ILE A 366 2.61 1.87 2.26
N ARG A 367 3.56 1.28 1.49
CA ARG A 367 4.66 1.99 0.83
C ARG A 367 4.55 2.02 -0.70
N PRO A 368 3.43 2.54 -1.27
CA PRO A 368 3.28 2.69 -2.71
C PRO A 368 4.30 3.65 -3.33
N ASP A 369 4.83 4.58 -2.54
CA ASP A 369 5.89 5.50 -2.94
C ASP A 369 7.18 4.76 -3.33
N VAL A 370 7.60 3.79 -2.52
CA VAL A 370 8.76 2.93 -2.81
C VAL A 370 8.49 2.07 -4.05
N PHE A 371 7.31 1.45 -4.13
CA PHE A 371 6.94 0.61 -5.27
C PHE A 371 7.01 1.36 -6.61
N VAL A 372 6.48 2.59 -6.68
CA VAL A 372 6.53 3.41 -7.90
C VAL A 372 7.95 3.89 -8.18
N ALA A 373 8.72 4.22 -7.14
CA ALA A 373 10.11 4.66 -7.28
C ALA A 373 11.00 3.56 -7.86
N GLU A 374 10.89 2.33 -7.35
CA GLU A 374 11.65 1.20 -7.86
C GLU A 374 11.26 0.86 -9.30
N LEU A 375 9.95 0.87 -9.61
CA LEU A 375 9.47 0.62 -10.97
C LEU A 375 10.03 1.66 -11.97
N ALA A 376 10.06 2.93 -11.59
CA ALA A 376 10.65 3.99 -12.41
C ALA A 376 12.18 3.84 -12.52
N SER A 377 12.85 3.52 -11.42
CA SER A 377 14.29 3.35 -11.36
C SER A 377 14.76 2.26 -12.32
N TYR A 378 14.16 1.08 -12.24
CA TYR A 378 14.49 -0.02 -13.15
C TYR A 378 14.12 0.25 -14.60
N THR A 379 13.03 1.02 -14.84
CA THR A 379 12.59 1.32 -16.21
C THR A 379 13.53 2.29 -16.92
N TYR A 380 13.99 3.34 -16.22
CA TYR A 380 14.77 4.44 -16.79
C TYR A 380 16.23 4.45 -16.37
N ASP A 381 16.71 3.40 -15.67
CA ASP A 381 18.07 3.31 -15.15
C ASP A 381 18.45 4.57 -14.34
N LEU A 382 17.55 4.98 -13.43
CA LEU A 382 17.75 6.16 -12.61
C LEU A 382 18.87 5.92 -11.57
N PRO A 383 19.67 6.94 -11.25
CA PRO A 383 20.79 6.76 -10.33
C PRO A 383 20.31 6.42 -8.91
N ASP A 384 21.21 5.84 -8.10
CA ASP A 384 21.05 5.32 -6.74
C ASP A 384 20.50 6.32 -5.68
N THR A 385 19.95 7.45 -6.10
CA THR A 385 19.25 8.43 -5.25
C THR A 385 17.83 7.99 -4.88
N PHE A 386 17.32 6.95 -5.54
CA PHE A 386 16.06 6.30 -5.17
C PHE A 386 16.28 5.28 -4.04
N PRO A 387 15.22 4.97 -3.25
CA PRO A 387 15.36 4.02 -2.16
C PRO A 387 15.99 2.71 -2.65
N ALA A 388 16.82 2.12 -1.79
CA ALA A 388 17.42 0.82 -2.05
C ALA A 388 16.33 -0.22 -2.37
N GLU A 389 16.66 -1.20 -3.18
CA GLU A 389 15.81 -2.32 -3.56
C GLU A 389 15.10 -2.92 -2.34
N MET A 390 13.81 -2.64 -2.21
CA MET A 390 12.99 -3.12 -1.11
C MET A 390 12.05 -4.23 -1.58
N PHE A 391 11.32 -3.97 -2.67
CA PHE A 391 10.34 -4.89 -3.21
C PHE A 391 10.82 -5.59 -4.48
N MET A 392 11.51 -4.87 -5.37
CA MET A 392 11.90 -5.36 -6.68
C MET A 392 13.38 -5.69 -6.76
N ARG A 393 13.69 -6.82 -7.37
CA ARG A 393 15.04 -7.14 -7.86
C ARG A 393 15.01 -7.38 -9.35
N ASN A 394 16.14 -7.13 -10.00
CA ASN A 394 16.28 -7.44 -11.42
C ASN A 394 16.86 -8.87 -11.59
N LEU A 395 16.01 -9.79 -12.02
CA LEU A 395 16.35 -11.19 -12.24
C LEU A 395 17.34 -11.35 -13.41
N ALA A 396 17.16 -10.55 -14.49
CA ALA A 396 17.99 -10.63 -15.68
C ALA A 396 19.47 -10.27 -15.43
N THR A 397 19.74 -9.40 -14.44
CA THR A 397 21.10 -9.02 -14.03
C THR A 397 21.68 -9.92 -12.94
N GLY A 398 20.93 -10.95 -12.51
CA GLY A 398 21.37 -11.91 -11.51
C GLY A 398 21.34 -11.39 -10.07
N HIS A 399 20.57 -10.33 -9.79
CA HIS A 399 20.39 -9.87 -8.40
C HIS A 399 19.71 -10.95 -7.56
N LEU A 400 20.31 -11.24 -6.41
CA LEU A 400 19.78 -12.18 -5.44
C LEU A 400 18.92 -11.44 -4.39
N PRO A 401 17.89 -12.09 -3.84
CA PRO A 401 17.10 -11.48 -2.77
C PRO A 401 17.94 -11.31 -1.51
N ARG A 402 17.68 -10.22 -0.77
CA ARG A 402 18.21 -9.99 0.56
C ARG A 402 17.33 -10.72 1.58
N VAL A 403 17.91 -11.59 2.39
CA VAL A 403 17.19 -12.31 3.45
C VAL A 403 17.43 -11.62 4.78
N LEU A 404 16.38 -11.05 5.35
CA LEU A 404 16.40 -10.38 6.66
C LEU A 404 16.20 -11.36 7.80
N THR A 405 16.95 -11.15 8.88
CA THR A 405 16.91 -11.94 10.10
C THR A 405 16.63 -11.04 11.30
N TRP A 406 16.38 -11.61 12.46
CA TRP A 406 16.24 -10.88 13.72
C TRP A 406 17.48 -10.02 14.08
N GLU A 407 18.66 -10.33 13.53
CA GLU A 407 19.93 -9.59 13.73
C GLU A 407 19.92 -8.25 12.98
N ASP A 408 19.12 -8.13 11.93
CA ASP A 408 18.95 -6.90 11.15
C ASP A 408 17.99 -5.91 11.84
N ALA A 409 17.40 -6.29 13.00
CA ALA A 409 16.45 -5.43 13.71
C ALA A 409 17.11 -4.13 14.20
N GLU A 410 16.44 -3.00 13.94
CA GLU A 410 16.88 -1.70 14.40
C GLU A 410 17.07 -1.62 15.92
N PRO A 411 17.94 -0.74 16.43
CA PRO A 411 18.19 -0.57 17.87
C PRO A 411 16.94 -0.22 18.68
N ARG A 412 15.94 0.43 18.07
CA ARG A 412 14.66 0.76 18.73
C ARG A 412 13.79 -0.46 19.02
N CYS A 413 14.03 -1.57 18.33
CA CYS A 413 13.36 -2.83 18.59
C CYS A 413 13.99 -3.51 19.79
N VAL A 414 13.41 -3.34 20.97
CA VAL A 414 13.93 -3.84 22.26
C VAL A 414 12.99 -4.90 22.80
N CYS A 415 13.55 -6.04 23.21
CA CYS A 415 12.83 -7.06 23.95
C CYS A 415 12.47 -6.56 25.35
N ASN A 416 11.22 -6.75 25.76
CA ASN A 416 10.76 -6.44 27.12
C ASN A 416 11.13 -7.56 28.07
N ALA A 417 12.38 -7.61 28.53
CA ALA A 417 12.89 -8.67 29.41
C ALA A 417 12.16 -8.78 30.75
N THR A 418 11.19 -7.92 31.06
CA THR A 418 10.56 -7.87 32.40
C THR A 418 9.04 -7.57 32.37
N GLY A 419 8.37 -7.56 31.23
CA GLY A 419 6.94 -7.19 31.19
C GLY A 419 6.61 -5.78 31.68
N ALA A 420 7.61 -4.94 31.84
CA ALA A 420 7.46 -3.55 32.23
C ALA A 420 7.34 -2.71 30.95
N ASP A 421 6.13 -2.25 30.69
CA ASP A 421 5.82 -1.24 29.69
C ASP A 421 6.83 -0.07 29.82
N PRO A 422 7.68 0.25 28.81
CA PRO A 422 8.48 1.45 28.88
C PRO A 422 7.56 2.66 28.78
N VAL A 423 7.15 3.17 29.93
CA VAL A 423 6.62 4.52 30.18
C VAL A 423 5.69 5.08 29.10
N TYR A 424 4.50 4.49 28.94
CA TYR A 424 3.32 5.18 28.46
C TYR A 424 2.08 4.69 29.23
N ASN A 425 2.07 4.95 30.53
CA ASN A 425 0.87 4.81 31.35
C ASN A 425 -0.08 5.98 31.08
N ALA A 426 -0.79 5.95 29.95
CA ALA A 426 -1.91 6.87 29.75
C ALA A 426 -3.14 6.46 30.58
N CYS A 427 -3.18 5.22 31.08
CA CYS A 427 -4.26 4.73 31.95
C CYS A 427 -3.68 3.75 32.97
N VAL A 428 -3.32 4.23 34.17
CA VAL A 428 -3.12 3.40 35.36
C VAL A 428 -4.42 3.43 36.14
N ASP A 429 -4.99 2.26 36.44
CA ASP A 429 -6.13 2.07 37.33
C ASP A 429 -7.39 2.90 36.99
N SER A 430 -7.83 2.87 35.74
CA SER A 430 -9.07 3.55 35.28
C SER A 430 -9.08 5.09 35.43
N VAL A 431 -7.95 5.70 35.71
CA VAL A 431 -7.83 7.16 35.80
C VAL A 431 -6.91 7.65 34.68
N CYS A 432 -7.49 8.32 33.67
CA CYS A 432 -6.69 9.14 32.76
C CYS A 432 -6.17 10.35 33.53
N ILE A 433 -4.88 10.37 33.82
CA ILE A 433 -4.23 11.58 34.33
C ILE A 433 -4.22 12.56 33.14
N ILE A 434 -5.17 13.50 33.16
CA ILE A 434 -5.04 14.71 32.37
C ILE A 434 -3.87 15.46 32.99
N GLN A 435 -2.67 15.34 32.42
CA GLN A 435 -1.60 16.24 32.78
C GLN A 435 -2.09 17.64 32.47
N ASP A 436 -2.21 18.45 33.51
CA ASP A 436 -2.58 19.84 33.41
C ASP A 436 -1.60 20.52 32.45
N LEU A 437 -2.09 20.95 31.29
CA LEU A 437 -1.28 21.62 30.27
C LEU A 437 -0.56 22.88 30.80
N ASN A 438 -0.88 23.31 32.03
CA ASN A 438 -0.26 24.42 32.72
C ASN A 438 1.06 24.06 33.42
N THR A 439 1.49 22.78 33.42
CA THR A 439 2.73 22.31 34.09
C THR A 439 3.85 21.98 33.11
N LEU A 440 3.67 22.20 31.82
CA LEU A 440 4.78 22.11 30.88
C LEU A 440 5.78 23.24 31.19
N PRO A 441 7.08 22.94 31.38
CA PRO A 441 8.08 23.98 31.48
C PRO A 441 7.99 24.86 30.23
N SER A 442 7.89 26.17 30.43
CA SER A 442 7.88 27.13 29.35
C SER A 442 9.06 26.86 28.40
N PRO A 443 8.86 26.87 27.08
CA PRO A 443 9.98 26.73 26.15
C PRO A 443 11.04 27.80 26.52
N PRO A 444 12.35 27.46 26.44
CA PRO A 444 13.40 28.42 26.74
C PRO A 444 13.17 29.65 25.89
N SER A 445 13.19 30.80 26.53
CA SER A 445 13.06 32.10 25.89
C SER A 445 14.08 32.21 24.76
N PRO A 446 13.72 32.67 23.55
CA PRO A 446 14.68 32.89 22.50
C PRO A 446 15.76 33.90 23.02
N PRO A 447 17.03 33.69 22.66
CA PRO A 447 18.10 34.63 23.06
C PRO A 447 17.71 36.03 22.58
N SER A 448 17.93 37.02 23.46
CA SER A 448 17.67 38.41 23.13
C SER A 448 18.48 38.83 21.90
N PRO A 449 17.87 39.49 20.92
CA PRO A 449 18.59 39.96 19.74
C PRO A 449 19.63 40.99 20.14
N SER A 450 20.86 40.77 19.72
CA SER A 450 21.89 41.80 19.76
C SER A 450 21.48 42.94 18.82
N PRO A 451 21.74 44.19 19.13
CA PRO A 451 21.45 45.28 18.21
C PRO A 451 22.36 45.14 16.98
N SER A 452 21.78 44.87 15.83
CA SER A 452 22.48 44.85 14.54
C SER A 452 21.92 45.95 13.65
N ASP A 453 22.85 46.65 13.03
CA ASP A 453 22.62 47.73 12.07
C ASP A 453 21.58 47.40 10.99
N ASP A 454 20.67 48.35 10.79
CA ASP A 454 19.65 48.32 9.75
C ASP A 454 20.26 48.48 8.35
N GLY A 455 20.34 47.39 7.62
CA GLY A 455 20.66 47.37 6.18
C GLY A 455 20.38 45.99 5.59
N LEU A 456 19.34 45.86 4.74
CA LEU A 456 19.08 44.65 3.97
C LEU A 456 20.31 44.25 3.16
N SER A 457 20.77 43.00 3.33
CA SER A 457 21.89 42.46 2.56
C SER A 457 21.49 42.31 1.07
N GLY A 458 22.50 42.40 0.17
CA GLY A 458 22.27 42.26 -1.26
C GLY A 458 21.58 40.94 -1.65
N GLY A 459 21.69 39.87 -0.83
CA GLY A 459 21.02 38.59 -1.00
C GLY A 459 19.51 38.65 -0.69
N GLU A 460 19.10 39.41 0.31
CA GLU A 460 17.69 39.59 0.68
C GLU A 460 16.94 40.41 -0.36
N ILE A 461 17.58 41.45 -0.92
CA ILE A 461 17.03 42.25 -2.03
C ILE A 461 16.86 41.36 -3.28
N ALA A 462 17.85 40.54 -3.61
CA ALA A 462 17.75 39.59 -4.73
C ALA A 462 16.63 38.57 -4.52
N GLY A 463 16.44 38.05 -3.31
CA GLY A 463 15.37 37.11 -2.96
C GLY A 463 13.97 37.73 -3.12
N ILE A 464 13.77 38.97 -2.69
CA ILE A 464 12.49 39.70 -2.84
C ILE A 464 12.18 39.97 -4.31
N VAL A 465 13.16 40.36 -5.13
CA VAL A 465 12.95 40.62 -6.55
C VAL A 465 12.64 39.35 -7.32
N ILE A 466 13.36 38.26 -7.08
CA ILE A 466 13.08 36.96 -7.71
C ILE A 466 11.70 36.44 -7.28
N GLY A 467 11.34 36.54 -6.01
CA GLY A 467 10.02 36.13 -5.50
C GLY A 467 8.87 36.92 -6.13
N ALA A 468 9.04 38.23 -6.32
CA ALA A 468 8.04 39.10 -6.96
C ALA A 468 7.87 38.76 -8.47
N VAL A 469 8.95 38.46 -9.18
CA VAL A 469 8.90 38.08 -10.61
C VAL A 469 8.23 36.71 -10.79
N VAL A 470 8.59 35.72 -9.98
CA VAL A 470 8.00 34.39 -10.01
C VAL A 470 6.52 34.45 -9.62
N GLY A 471 6.15 35.22 -8.61
CA GLY A 471 4.76 35.43 -8.21
C GLY A 471 3.91 36.08 -9.31
N ALA A 472 4.46 37.08 -10.02
CA ALA A 472 3.78 37.72 -11.14
C ALA A 472 3.57 36.75 -12.32
N LEU A 473 4.58 35.92 -12.63
CA LEU A 473 4.47 34.92 -13.71
C LEU A 473 3.43 33.83 -13.37
N LEU A 474 3.36 33.37 -12.12
CA LEU A 474 2.34 32.43 -11.67
C LEU A 474 0.93 33.03 -11.75
N LEU A 475 0.75 34.29 -11.33
CA LEU A 475 -0.53 35.00 -11.47
C LEU A 475 -0.98 35.15 -12.92
N LEU A 476 -0.06 35.52 -13.82
CA LEU A 476 -0.36 35.60 -15.24
C LEU A 476 -0.73 34.24 -15.83
N SER A 477 -0.07 33.17 -15.40
CA SER A 477 -0.39 31.80 -15.82
C SER A 477 -1.79 31.38 -15.37
N VAL A 478 -2.18 31.67 -14.12
CA VAL A 478 -3.53 31.42 -13.61
C VAL A 478 -4.58 32.22 -14.37
N ILE A 479 -4.34 33.50 -14.63
CA ILE A 479 -5.25 34.36 -15.40
C ILE A 479 -5.42 33.80 -16.83
N PHE A 480 -4.33 33.37 -17.45
CA PHE A 480 -4.36 32.76 -18.79
C PHE A 480 -5.20 31.46 -18.78
N LEU A 481 -4.99 30.56 -17.83
CA LEU A 481 -5.74 29.31 -17.68
C LEU A 481 -7.24 29.57 -17.48
N VAL A 482 -7.60 30.49 -16.56
CA VAL A 482 -8.99 30.85 -16.29
C VAL A 482 -9.65 31.52 -17.51
N SER A 483 -8.91 32.33 -18.27
CA SER A 483 -9.44 32.94 -19.49
C SER A 483 -9.71 31.94 -20.62
N LYS A 484 -8.86 30.91 -20.75
CA LYS A 484 -9.04 29.80 -21.70
C LYS A 484 -10.23 28.93 -21.31
N GLU A 485 -10.42 28.67 -20.05
CA GLU A 485 -11.54 27.89 -19.52
C GLU A 485 -12.88 28.61 -19.74
N LYS A 486 -12.95 29.92 -19.46
CA LYS A 486 -14.13 30.78 -19.76
C LYS A 486 -14.42 30.90 -21.28
N ALA A 487 -13.40 30.77 -22.12
CA ALA A 487 -13.55 30.77 -23.57
C ALA A 487 -13.96 29.42 -24.16
N GLY A 488 -14.27 28.40 -23.32
CA GLY A 488 -14.66 27.07 -23.79
C GLY A 488 -13.52 26.24 -24.42
N LYS A 489 -12.26 26.64 -24.19
CA LYS A 489 -11.06 25.95 -24.71
C LYS A 489 -10.14 25.58 -23.54
N PRO A 490 -10.55 24.60 -22.69
CA PRO A 490 -9.75 24.21 -21.51
C PRO A 490 -8.39 23.66 -21.95
N VAL A 491 -7.35 24.04 -21.22
CA VAL A 491 -5.98 23.56 -21.44
C VAL A 491 -5.82 22.15 -20.87
N PHE A 492 -6.60 21.81 -19.86
CA PHE A 492 -6.65 20.48 -19.27
C PHE A 492 -8.05 19.89 -19.43
N LYS A 493 -8.17 18.72 -20.04
CA LYS A 493 -9.42 17.96 -20.06
C LYS A 493 -9.57 17.20 -18.73
N PRO A 494 -10.75 17.20 -18.09
CA PRO A 494 -11.00 16.36 -16.93
C PRO A 494 -10.78 14.88 -17.27
N TYR A 495 -10.19 14.13 -16.36
CA TYR A 495 -9.90 12.70 -16.52
C TYR A 495 -11.11 11.87 -17.01
N THR A 496 -12.31 12.24 -16.58
CA THR A 496 -13.59 11.61 -16.99
C THR A 496 -13.92 11.78 -18.48
N GLU A 497 -13.42 12.81 -19.17
CA GLU A 497 -13.62 12.97 -20.61
C GLU A 497 -12.59 12.19 -21.42
N VAL A 498 -11.35 12.10 -20.95
CA VAL A 498 -10.29 11.31 -21.62
C VAL A 498 -10.66 9.83 -21.64
N VAL A 499 -11.26 9.32 -20.54
CA VAL A 499 -11.74 7.92 -20.47
C VAL A 499 -12.94 7.68 -21.38
N LYS A 500 -13.82 8.68 -21.61
CA LYS A 500 -14.94 8.54 -22.54
C LYS A 500 -14.49 8.54 -24.01
N GLU A 501 -13.54 9.37 -24.39
CA GLU A 501 -13.00 9.39 -25.76
C GLU A 501 -12.26 8.08 -26.10
N SER A 502 -11.57 7.44 -25.16
CA SER A 502 -10.89 6.16 -25.38
C SER A 502 -11.86 4.98 -25.56
N ASN A 503 -13.08 5.07 -25.02
CA ASN A 503 -14.10 4.03 -25.14
C ASN A 503 -15.01 4.16 -26.37
N TYR A 504 -14.94 5.29 -27.10
CA TYR A 504 -15.85 5.55 -28.24
C TYR A 504 -15.30 5.10 -29.60
N ASN A 505 -14.04 4.75 -29.72
CA ASN A 505 -13.41 4.40 -30.99
C ASN A 505 -13.42 2.90 -31.33
N GLY A 506 -14.31 2.09 -30.76
CA GLY A 506 -14.29 0.64 -30.94
C GLY A 506 -15.64 -0.08 -31.12
N ALA A 507 -16.72 0.59 -31.50
CA ALA A 507 -17.99 -0.11 -31.81
C ALA A 507 -18.26 -0.11 -33.33
N PRO A 508 -18.39 -1.30 -33.99
CA PRO A 508 -18.89 -1.37 -35.36
C PRO A 508 -20.40 -1.07 -35.42
N PRO A 509 -20.92 -0.55 -36.53
CA PRO A 509 -22.33 -0.21 -36.68
C PRO A 509 -23.21 -1.47 -36.65
N GLN A 510 -24.26 -1.46 -35.82
CA GLN A 510 -25.30 -2.45 -35.87
C GLN A 510 -26.09 -2.31 -37.17
N THR A 511 -26.04 -3.32 -38.01
CA THR A 511 -26.99 -3.49 -39.12
C THR A 511 -28.29 -4.09 -38.55
N GLU A 512 -29.37 -3.33 -38.60
CA GLU A 512 -30.73 -3.85 -38.55
C GLU A 512 -30.92 -4.87 -39.67
N ALA A 513 -31.43 -6.05 -39.35
CA ALA A 513 -32.05 -6.94 -40.30
C ALA A 513 -33.24 -7.61 -39.64
N ALA A 514 -34.31 -7.59 -40.38
CA ALA A 514 -35.69 -8.01 -40.16
C ALA A 514 -35.90 -9.38 -39.50
#